data_732b962c436e12369e585df67cc231f8
#
_entry.id   732b962c436e12369e585df67cc231f8
#
_cell.length_a   1.000
_cell.length_b   1.000
_cell.length_c   1.000
_cell.angle_alpha   90.00
_cell.angle_beta   90.00
_cell.angle_gamma   90.00
#
_symmetry.space_group_name_H-M   'P 1'
#
loop_
_entity.id
_entity.type
_entity.pdbx_description
1 polymer ?
#
loop_
_entity_poly.entity_id
_entity_poly.type
_entity_poly.pdbx_seq_one_letter_code
_entity_poly.pdbx_strand_id
1 'polypeptide(L)'
;SPDLYDAVIIATPHKTHRDIALEAFRLKKDVLCDKPAAADIGEAEDMENAATNNDCIYGIVFHQRLYAKYRKLKELIDSGAIGIIKRVCLINSRYLRTAHYHSSSPWRSSFCGEGGGALINQGQHILDMWQYLFGMPRELYASIPFGKYNDFAVDDEATIIMRYDDGMTGTFILSTGEACCEERLEVIGTKGRALLIDNTLTLTKHQDVTGYIRDAAANSREDMEFTEETIEFEK
;
A
#
# COMPACT_ATOMS: atom_id res chain seq x y z
N SER A 1 20.22 27.14 -16.62
CA SER A 1 20.46 27.94 -15.41
C SER A 1 19.47 27.51 -14.34
N PRO A 2 19.86 27.35 -13.07
CA PRO A 2 18.95 27.06 -11.95
C PRO A 2 17.81 28.06 -11.78
N ASP A 3 17.92 29.24 -12.33
CA ASP A 3 16.91 30.31 -12.25
C ASP A 3 15.75 30.13 -13.25
N LEU A 4 15.79 29.10 -14.09
CA LEU A 4 14.78 28.84 -15.12
C LEU A 4 13.62 27.94 -14.64
N TYR A 5 13.74 27.33 -13.46
CA TYR A 5 12.72 26.42 -12.91
C TYR A 5 12.70 26.48 -11.38
N ASP A 6 11.56 26.18 -10.80
CA ASP A 6 11.33 26.20 -9.36
C ASP A 6 11.30 24.79 -8.75
N ALA A 7 10.95 23.79 -9.55
CA ALA A 7 10.83 22.41 -9.11
C ALA A 7 11.36 21.41 -10.14
N VAL A 8 11.68 20.21 -9.66
CA VAL A 8 12.15 19.07 -10.47
C VAL A 8 11.21 17.90 -10.30
N ILE A 9 10.83 17.26 -11.41
CA ILE A 9 10.13 15.98 -11.40
C ILE A 9 11.13 14.88 -11.74
N ILE A 10 11.28 13.88 -10.85
CA ILE A 10 12.18 12.74 -11.03
C ILE A 10 11.35 11.53 -11.43
N ALA A 11 11.59 11.00 -12.63
CA ALA A 11 10.95 9.81 -13.18
C ALA A 11 12.00 8.93 -13.90
N THR A 12 13.09 8.66 -13.21
CA THR A 12 14.26 7.93 -13.67
C THR A 12 14.31 6.53 -13.01
N PRO A 13 15.29 5.66 -13.30
CA PRO A 13 15.47 4.43 -12.56
C PRO A 13 15.72 4.66 -11.06
N HIS A 14 15.20 3.81 -10.19
CA HIS A 14 15.12 3.97 -8.74
C HIS A 14 16.44 4.43 -8.09
N LYS A 15 17.55 3.80 -8.45
CA LYS A 15 18.88 4.12 -7.88
C LYS A 15 19.47 5.48 -8.26
N THR A 16 18.81 6.21 -9.13
CA THR A 16 19.23 7.56 -9.51
C THR A 16 18.43 8.64 -8.81
N HIS A 17 17.36 8.28 -8.12
CA HIS A 17 16.46 9.24 -7.46
C HIS A 17 17.19 10.08 -6.44
N ARG A 18 17.95 9.41 -5.54
CA ARG A 18 18.70 10.08 -4.48
C ARG A 18 19.63 11.17 -5.01
N ASP A 19 20.52 10.82 -5.91
CA ASP A 19 21.57 11.76 -6.35
C ASP A 19 20.97 12.95 -7.10
N ILE A 20 19.93 12.74 -7.89
CA ILE A 20 19.22 13.82 -8.59
C ILE A 20 18.48 14.71 -7.58
N ALA A 21 17.82 14.13 -6.58
CA ALA A 21 17.10 14.88 -5.55
C ALA A 21 18.05 15.72 -4.69
N LEU A 22 19.16 15.14 -4.23
CA LEU A 22 20.17 15.86 -3.44
C LEU A 22 20.73 17.07 -4.20
N GLU A 23 21.01 16.93 -5.49
CA GLU A 23 21.47 18.05 -6.31
C GLU A 23 20.36 19.12 -6.48
N ALA A 24 19.09 18.72 -6.68
CA ALA A 24 17.98 19.65 -6.75
C ALA A 24 17.83 20.45 -5.45
N PHE A 25 17.86 19.78 -4.28
CA PHE A 25 17.78 20.44 -2.98
C PHE A 25 18.97 21.38 -2.72
N ARG A 26 20.18 20.98 -3.13
CA ARG A 26 21.37 21.85 -3.08
C ARG A 26 21.16 23.15 -3.86
N LEU A 27 20.40 23.08 -4.95
CA LEU A 27 20.03 24.22 -5.79
C LEU A 27 18.75 24.93 -5.32
N LYS A 28 18.24 24.59 -4.11
CA LYS A 28 17.00 25.15 -3.53
C LYS A 28 15.78 24.94 -4.42
N LYS A 29 15.66 23.74 -5.01
CA LYS A 29 14.51 23.35 -5.85
C LYS A 29 13.67 22.32 -5.16
N ASP A 30 12.35 22.48 -5.27
CA ASP A 30 11.38 21.47 -4.82
C ASP A 30 11.47 20.21 -5.68
N VAL A 31 11.13 19.06 -5.09
CA VAL A 31 11.23 17.78 -5.81
C VAL A 31 9.92 17.00 -5.68
N LEU A 32 9.41 16.56 -6.82
CA LEU A 32 8.40 15.52 -6.93
C LEU A 32 9.04 14.28 -7.54
N CYS A 33 9.19 13.21 -6.76
CA CYS A 33 9.86 11.99 -7.17
C CYS A 33 8.86 10.86 -7.44
N ASP A 34 9.06 10.09 -8.52
CA ASP A 34 8.30 8.86 -8.74
C ASP A 34 8.64 7.82 -7.66
N LYS A 35 7.77 6.87 -7.45
CA LYS A 35 7.94 5.76 -6.51
C LYS A 35 8.90 4.68 -7.09
N PRO A 36 9.62 3.93 -6.23
CA PRO A 36 9.81 4.19 -4.80
C PRO A 36 10.62 5.46 -4.57
N ALA A 37 10.57 6.00 -3.35
CA ALA A 37 11.38 7.17 -3.00
C ALA A 37 12.86 6.94 -3.33
N ALA A 38 13.38 5.79 -2.92
CA ALA A 38 14.75 5.35 -3.13
C ALA A 38 14.83 3.82 -3.18
N ALA A 39 16.01 3.28 -3.45
CA ALA A 39 16.25 1.84 -3.48
C ALA A 39 16.41 1.23 -2.07
N ASP A 40 16.79 2.02 -1.07
CA ASP A 40 16.90 1.62 0.33
C ASP A 40 16.55 2.77 1.28
N ILE A 41 16.41 2.44 2.58
CA ILE A 41 15.95 3.39 3.59
C ILE A 41 16.97 4.51 3.84
N GLY A 42 18.27 4.22 3.80
CA GLY A 42 19.32 5.23 4.01
C GLY A 42 19.29 6.30 2.91
N GLU A 43 19.09 5.88 1.67
CA GLU A 43 18.91 6.82 0.54
C GLU A 43 17.65 7.69 0.73
N ALA A 44 16.54 7.11 1.20
CA ALA A 44 15.31 7.85 1.46
C ALA A 44 15.48 8.87 2.59
N GLU A 45 16.14 8.49 3.68
CA GLU A 45 16.48 9.38 4.80
C GLU A 45 17.41 10.52 4.38
N ASP A 46 18.40 10.25 3.53
CA ASP A 46 19.28 11.28 2.96
C ASP A 46 18.47 12.34 2.19
N MET A 47 17.49 11.89 1.38
CA MET A 47 16.65 12.80 0.59
C MET A 47 15.74 13.65 1.49
N GLU A 48 15.09 13.05 2.50
CA GLU A 48 14.24 13.75 3.45
C GLU A 48 15.03 14.79 4.27
N ASN A 49 16.18 14.39 4.78
CA ASN A 49 17.07 15.27 5.53
C ASN A 49 17.57 16.44 4.66
N ALA A 50 17.95 16.16 3.40
CA ALA A 50 18.42 17.20 2.49
C ALA A 50 17.30 18.18 2.13
N ALA A 51 16.08 17.72 1.90
CA ALA A 51 14.92 18.57 1.65
C ALA A 51 14.67 19.51 2.83
N THR A 52 14.60 18.94 4.06
CA THR A 52 14.39 19.69 5.31
C THR A 52 15.49 20.72 5.55
N ASN A 53 16.76 20.33 5.42
CA ASN A 53 17.91 21.22 5.65
C ASN A 53 18.00 22.35 4.62
N ASN A 54 17.40 22.20 3.47
CA ASN A 54 17.38 23.19 2.40
C ASN A 54 16.09 23.99 2.31
N ASP A 55 15.11 23.73 3.20
CA ASP A 55 13.77 24.33 3.19
C ASP A 55 13.07 24.16 1.84
N CYS A 56 13.13 22.93 1.30
CA CYS A 56 12.50 22.54 0.04
C CYS A 56 11.33 21.59 0.28
N ILE A 57 10.33 21.67 -0.59
CA ILE A 57 9.20 20.71 -0.61
C ILE A 57 9.67 19.42 -1.28
N TYR A 58 9.43 18.29 -0.63
CA TYR A 58 9.69 16.98 -1.16
C TYR A 58 8.43 16.12 -1.15
N GLY A 59 8.06 15.56 -2.29
CA GLY A 59 6.90 14.70 -2.45
C GLY A 59 7.20 13.44 -3.25
N ILE A 60 6.52 12.34 -2.89
CA ILE A 60 6.56 11.08 -3.63
C ILE A 60 5.22 10.84 -4.33
N VAL A 61 5.27 10.33 -5.57
CA VAL A 61 4.06 10.08 -6.37
C VAL A 61 3.40 8.77 -5.95
N PHE A 62 2.52 8.82 -4.96
CA PHE A 62 1.62 7.74 -4.58
C PHE A 62 0.20 8.03 -5.09
N HIS A 63 0.03 8.01 -6.41
CA HIS A 63 -1.20 8.42 -7.09
C HIS A 63 -2.44 7.62 -6.69
N GLN A 64 -2.29 6.37 -6.21
CA GLN A 64 -3.41 5.54 -5.79
C GLN A 64 -4.19 6.14 -4.60
N ARG A 65 -3.56 6.97 -3.77
CA ARG A 65 -4.27 7.72 -2.71
C ARG A 65 -5.37 8.64 -3.26
N LEU A 66 -5.31 8.99 -4.54
CA LEU A 66 -6.29 9.85 -5.21
C LEU A 66 -7.45 9.06 -5.84
N TYR A 67 -7.38 7.73 -5.91
CA TYR A 67 -8.46 6.93 -6.47
C TYR A 67 -9.72 7.02 -5.60
N ALA A 68 -10.86 7.24 -6.26
CA ALA A 68 -12.15 7.43 -5.58
C ALA A 68 -12.49 6.29 -4.62
N LYS A 69 -12.19 5.05 -4.99
CA LYS A 69 -12.40 3.84 -4.17
C LYS A 69 -11.65 3.88 -2.84
N TYR A 70 -10.39 4.28 -2.84
CA TYR A 70 -9.59 4.37 -1.61
C TYR A 70 -9.92 5.59 -0.76
N ARG A 71 -10.25 6.71 -1.41
CA ARG A 71 -10.74 7.91 -0.69
C ARG A 71 -12.06 7.61 0.02
N LYS A 72 -12.98 6.88 -0.65
CA LYS A 72 -14.24 6.46 -0.03
C LYS A 72 -14.02 5.49 1.12
N LEU A 73 -13.13 4.52 0.96
CA LEU A 73 -12.78 3.60 2.05
C LEU A 73 -12.17 4.36 3.24
N LYS A 74 -11.27 5.31 3.01
CA LYS A 74 -10.69 6.16 4.05
C LYS A 74 -11.76 6.97 4.79
N GLU A 75 -12.70 7.57 4.07
CA GLU A 75 -13.86 8.28 4.65
C GLU A 75 -14.68 7.38 5.59
N LEU A 76 -14.97 6.14 5.16
CA LEU A 76 -15.72 5.17 5.97
C LEU A 76 -14.97 4.76 7.24
N ILE A 77 -13.66 4.62 7.16
CA ILE A 77 -12.78 4.31 8.29
C ILE A 77 -12.76 5.51 9.26
N ASP A 78 -12.46 6.70 8.77
CA ASP A 78 -12.28 7.91 9.58
C ASP A 78 -13.58 8.37 10.24
N SER A 79 -14.72 8.18 9.56
CA SER A 79 -16.04 8.46 10.14
C SER A 79 -16.51 7.45 11.18
N GLY A 80 -15.79 6.33 11.35
CA GLY A 80 -16.19 5.23 12.23
C GLY A 80 -17.44 4.48 11.72
N ALA A 81 -17.75 4.54 10.43
CA ALA A 81 -18.93 3.91 9.84
C ALA A 81 -18.96 2.39 10.04
N ILE A 82 -17.79 1.74 10.12
CA ILE A 82 -17.62 0.30 10.40
C ILE A 82 -17.18 0.02 11.86
N GLY A 83 -17.11 1.05 12.71
CA GLY A 83 -16.68 0.94 14.11
C GLY A 83 -15.15 0.79 14.27
N ILE A 84 -14.73 0.19 15.39
CA ILE A 84 -13.31 -0.06 15.66
C ILE A 84 -12.84 -1.22 14.76
N ILE A 85 -11.80 -0.98 13.96
CA ILE A 85 -11.24 -2.00 13.07
C ILE A 85 -10.63 -3.13 13.91
N LYS A 86 -10.93 -4.36 13.55
CA LYS A 86 -10.43 -5.57 14.21
C LYS A 86 -9.51 -6.39 13.33
N ARG A 87 -9.83 -6.48 12.04
CA ARG A 87 -9.06 -7.28 11.10
C ARG A 87 -9.06 -6.64 9.71
N VAL A 88 -7.91 -6.67 9.08
CA VAL A 88 -7.73 -6.27 7.67
C VAL A 88 -7.10 -7.43 6.91
N CYS A 89 -7.61 -7.70 5.71
CA CYS A 89 -7.00 -8.65 4.78
C CYS A 89 -6.90 -8.00 3.41
N LEU A 90 -5.68 -7.89 2.90
CA LEU A 90 -5.40 -7.38 1.57
C LEU A 90 -4.72 -8.48 0.74
N ILE A 91 -5.28 -8.75 -0.42
CA ILE A 91 -4.68 -9.63 -1.44
C ILE A 91 -4.54 -8.81 -2.71
N ASN A 92 -3.33 -8.75 -3.24
CA ASN A 92 -3.06 -8.14 -4.53
C ASN A 92 -2.24 -9.10 -5.40
N SER A 93 -2.91 -9.78 -6.31
CA SER A 93 -2.31 -10.60 -7.35
C SER A 93 -2.60 -10.08 -8.76
N ARG A 94 -2.96 -8.80 -8.85
CA ARG A 94 -3.44 -8.16 -10.09
C ARG A 94 -2.42 -8.16 -11.23
N TYR A 95 -1.14 -8.25 -10.90
CA TYR A 95 -0.08 -8.05 -11.87
C TYR A 95 0.70 -9.34 -12.13
N LEU A 96 0.14 -10.23 -12.97
CA LEU A 96 0.93 -11.36 -13.49
C LEU A 96 2.15 -10.84 -14.27
N ARG A 97 3.34 -11.25 -13.86
CA ARG A 97 4.62 -10.88 -14.49
C ARG A 97 5.30 -12.09 -15.10
N THR A 98 5.49 -12.05 -16.40
CA THR A 98 6.14 -13.12 -17.16
C THR A 98 7.64 -12.90 -17.27
N ALA A 99 8.39 -13.92 -17.67
CA ALA A 99 9.82 -13.80 -17.95
C ALA A 99 10.12 -12.70 -18.99
N HIS A 100 9.23 -12.49 -19.97
CA HIS A 100 9.36 -11.39 -20.94
C HIS A 100 9.30 -10.03 -20.27
N TYR A 101 8.40 -9.82 -19.30
CA TYR A 101 8.34 -8.56 -18.54
C TYR A 101 9.67 -8.32 -17.81
N HIS A 102 10.20 -9.32 -17.13
CA HIS A 102 11.43 -9.20 -16.36
C HIS A 102 12.66 -8.94 -17.25
N SER A 103 12.71 -9.55 -18.44
CA SER A 103 13.77 -9.34 -19.42
C SER A 103 13.65 -8.03 -20.25
N SER A 104 12.53 -7.30 -20.13
CA SER A 104 12.26 -6.09 -20.91
C SER A 104 13.21 -4.91 -20.60
N SER A 105 13.90 -4.97 -19.48
CA SER A 105 14.88 -3.95 -19.08
C SER A 105 15.98 -4.57 -18.22
N PRO A 106 17.25 -4.24 -18.42
CA PRO A 106 18.38 -4.88 -17.73
C PRO A 106 18.46 -4.57 -16.23
N TRP A 107 17.74 -3.56 -15.75
CA TRP A 107 17.71 -3.17 -14.34
C TRP A 107 16.63 -3.92 -13.53
N ARG A 108 15.66 -4.57 -14.20
CA ARG A 108 14.55 -5.25 -13.52
C ARG A 108 15.00 -6.50 -12.79
N SER A 109 14.21 -6.89 -11.77
CA SER A 109 14.30 -8.17 -11.07
C SER A 109 15.69 -8.46 -10.50
N SER A 110 16.37 -7.42 -10.03
CA SER A 110 17.67 -7.55 -9.40
C SER A 110 17.86 -6.53 -8.28
N PHE A 111 18.54 -6.91 -7.21
CA PHE A 111 18.93 -5.98 -6.15
C PHE A 111 19.85 -4.87 -6.65
N CYS A 112 20.72 -5.20 -7.62
CA CYS A 112 21.66 -4.24 -8.18
C CYS A 112 20.98 -3.16 -9.02
N GLY A 113 19.93 -3.51 -9.77
CA GLY A 113 19.25 -2.59 -10.68
C GLY A 113 18.00 -1.96 -10.09
N GLU A 114 17.05 -2.78 -9.62
CA GLU A 114 15.74 -2.34 -9.15
C GLU A 114 15.70 -2.07 -7.64
N GLY A 115 16.60 -2.71 -6.89
CA GLY A 115 16.61 -2.66 -5.42
C GLY A 115 15.85 -3.82 -4.76
N GLY A 116 15.20 -4.69 -5.53
CA GLY A 116 14.38 -5.81 -5.08
C GLY A 116 13.46 -6.33 -6.17
N GLY A 117 12.35 -6.94 -5.80
CA GLY A 117 11.39 -7.54 -6.70
C GLY A 117 9.98 -6.93 -6.61
N ALA A 118 8.98 -7.80 -6.38
CA ALA A 118 7.57 -7.42 -6.37
C ALA A 118 7.24 -6.38 -5.29
N LEU A 119 7.83 -6.49 -4.10
CA LEU A 119 7.55 -5.55 -3.00
C LEU A 119 7.99 -4.12 -3.33
N ILE A 120 9.19 -3.93 -3.87
CA ILE A 120 9.69 -2.60 -4.17
C ILE A 120 9.09 -2.01 -5.44
N ASN A 121 8.61 -2.84 -6.37
CA ASN A 121 8.02 -2.37 -7.61
C ASN A 121 6.50 -2.23 -7.52
N GLN A 122 5.76 -3.35 -7.51
CA GLN A 122 4.29 -3.36 -7.44
C GLN A 122 3.79 -3.07 -6.02
N GLY A 123 4.47 -3.64 -5.03
CA GLY A 123 4.09 -3.56 -3.62
C GLY A 123 4.12 -2.16 -3.03
N GLN A 124 4.94 -1.26 -3.54
CA GLN A 124 5.07 0.10 -3.02
C GLN A 124 3.74 0.85 -2.94
N HIS A 125 2.95 0.81 -4.01
CA HIS A 125 1.64 1.47 -4.02
C HIS A 125 0.68 0.87 -2.99
N ILE A 126 0.73 -0.46 -2.83
CA ILE A 126 -0.20 -1.18 -1.96
C ILE A 126 0.22 -1.09 -0.49
N LEU A 127 1.53 -1.10 -0.20
CA LEU A 127 2.06 -0.85 1.14
C LEU A 127 1.82 0.60 1.57
N ASP A 128 2.00 1.56 0.67
CA ASP A 128 1.65 2.96 0.91
C ASP A 128 0.16 3.13 1.21
N MET A 129 -0.70 2.47 0.43
CA MET A 129 -2.14 2.46 0.67
C MET A 129 -2.50 1.84 2.01
N TRP A 130 -1.84 0.74 2.37
CA TRP A 130 -1.99 0.12 3.68
C TRP A 130 -1.67 1.10 4.81
N GLN A 131 -0.50 1.75 4.74
CA GLN A 131 -0.09 2.75 5.73
C GLN A 131 -1.06 3.95 5.77
N TYR A 132 -1.50 4.43 4.62
CA TYR A 132 -2.44 5.55 4.51
C TYR A 132 -3.79 5.26 5.18
N LEU A 133 -4.28 4.02 5.06
CA LEU A 133 -5.58 3.61 5.61
C LEU A 133 -5.49 3.21 7.09
N PHE A 134 -4.43 2.53 7.51
CA PHE A 134 -4.37 1.83 8.80
C PHE A 134 -3.18 2.24 9.68
N GLY A 135 -2.27 3.05 9.19
CA GLY A 135 -1.04 3.42 9.91
C GLY A 135 0.02 2.31 9.91
N MET A 136 1.05 2.50 10.74
CA MET A 136 2.17 1.55 10.85
C MET A 136 1.85 0.46 11.88
N PRO A 137 2.14 -0.81 11.58
CA PRO A 137 2.01 -1.90 12.56
C PRO A 137 3.11 -1.80 13.62
N ARG A 138 2.82 -2.30 14.81
CA ARG A 138 3.82 -2.47 15.88
C ARG A 138 4.79 -3.62 15.59
N GLU A 139 4.25 -4.73 15.08
CA GLU A 139 5.00 -5.95 14.81
C GLU A 139 4.56 -6.52 13.46
N LEU A 140 5.52 -7.08 12.74
CA LEU A 140 5.23 -7.82 11.51
C LEU A 140 6.04 -9.12 11.46
N TYR A 141 5.43 -10.12 10.83
CA TYR A 141 6.07 -11.36 10.42
C TYR A 141 5.83 -11.56 8.92
N ALA A 142 6.89 -11.85 8.16
CA ALA A 142 6.80 -11.96 6.71
C ALA A 142 7.45 -13.23 6.18
N SER A 143 6.79 -13.85 5.21
CA SER A 143 7.34 -14.87 4.32
C SER A 143 7.48 -14.27 2.93
N ILE A 144 8.70 -14.14 2.45
CA ILE A 144 9.02 -13.47 1.19
C ILE A 144 9.91 -14.40 0.37
N PRO A 145 9.31 -15.33 -0.41
CA PRO A 145 10.07 -16.23 -1.27
C PRO A 145 10.68 -15.45 -2.45
N PHE A 146 11.90 -15.84 -2.82
CA PHE A 146 12.62 -15.33 -3.97
C PHE A 146 12.59 -16.37 -5.08
N GLY A 147 12.26 -15.93 -6.30
CA GLY A 147 12.21 -16.82 -7.45
C GLY A 147 11.20 -17.97 -7.32
N LYS A 148 10.06 -17.73 -6.67
CA LYS A 148 9.01 -18.75 -6.50
C LYS A 148 8.36 -19.14 -7.83
N TYR A 149 8.14 -18.15 -8.69
CA TYR A 149 7.50 -18.30 -10.00
C TYR A 149 8.46 -18.07 -11.17
N ASN A 150 9.53 -17.32 -10.93
CA ASN A 150 10.53 -16.97 -11.94
C ASN A 150 11.93 -17.30 -11.43
N ASP A 151 12.85 -17.62 -12.34
CA ASP A 151 14.24 -17.96 -11.99
C ASP A 151 15.08 -16.67 -11.83
N PHE A 152 14.86 -15.93 -10.73
CA PHE A 152 15.65 -14.77 -10.37
C PHE A 152 15.80 -14.60 -8.84
N ALA A 153 16.75 -13.79 -8.40
CA ALA A 153 17.20 -13.69 -7.01
C ALA A 153 16.48 -12.60 -6.20
N VAL A 154 15.24 -12.20 -6.58
CA VAL A 154 14.41 -11.25 -5.87
C VAL A 154 13.03 -11.81 -5.59
N ASP A 155 12.26 -11.10 -4.76
CA ASP A 155 10.91 -11.51 -4.39
C ASP A 155 9.93 -11.40 -5.57
N ASP A 156 9.06 -12.39 -5.71
CA ASP A 156 7.91 -12.39 -6.62
C ASP A 156 6.59 -12.66 -5.91
N GLU A 157 6.66 -12.94 -4.60
CA GLU A 157 5.53 -13.03 -3.67
C GLU A 157 5.92 -12.52 -2.29
N ALA A 158 4.93 -12.02 -1.54
CA ALA A 158 5.08 -11.72 -0.12
C ALA A 158 3.78 -12.02 0.62
N THR A 159 3.89 -12.68 1.78
CA THR A 159 2.81 -12.83 2.76
C THR A 159 3.27 -12.21 4.06
N ILE A 160 2.54 -11.20 4.56
CA ILE A 160 2.91 -10.43 5.74
C ILE A 160 1.74 -10.46 6.72
N ILE A 161 2.02 -10.81 7.98
CA ILE A 161 1.09 -10.72 9.11
C ILE A 161 1.50 -9.53 9.95
N MET A 162 0.56 -8.66 10.30
CA MET A 162 0.78 -7.40 11.01
C MET A 162 -0.05 -7.35 12.30
N ARG A 163 0.51 -6.77 13.36
CA ARG A 163 -0.15 -6.56 14.65
C ARG A 163 -0.02 -5.09 15.06
N TYR A 164 -1.09 -4.55 15.62
CA TYR A 164 -1.20 -3.17 16.05
C TYR A 164 -1.44 -3.08 17.56
N ASP A 165 -1.09 -1.95 18.17
CA ASP A 165 -1.23 -1.73 19.61
C ASP A 165 -2.69 -1.75 20.09
N ASP A 166 -3.63 -1.35 19.24
CA ASP A 166 -5.07 -1.36 19.52
C ASP A 166 -5.73 -2.75 19.37
N GLY A 167 -4.93 -3.78 19.06
CA GLY A 167 -5.35 -5.16 18.87
C GLY A 167 -5.87 -5.47 17.47
N MET A 168 -5.81 -4.54 16.52
CA MET A 168 -6.06 -4.82 15.11
C MET A 168 -5.01 -5.81 14.58
N THR A 169 -5.44 -6.70 13.69
CA THR A 169 -4.55 -7.62 12.96
C THR A 169 -4.69 -7.42 11.47
N GLY A 170 -3.59 -7.57 10.74
CA GLY A 170 -3.54 -7.45 9.30
C GLY A 170 -2.90 -8.65 8.62
N THR A 171 -3.42 -9.00 7.45
CA THR A 171 -2.78 -9.95 6.52
C THR A 171 -2.64 -9.27 5.17
N PHE A 172 -1.43 -9.22 4.66
CA PHE A 172 -1.09 -8.65 3.37
C PHE A 172 -0.48 -9.74 2.50
N ILE A 173 -1.03 -9.93 1.30
CA ILE A 173 -0.53 -10.87 0.30
C ILE A 173 -0.33 -10.11 -1.00
N LEU A 174 0.88 -10.21 -1.54
CA LEU A 174 1.26 -9.72 -2.86
C LEU A 174 1.81 -10.88 -3.67
N SER A 175 1.34 -11.06 -4.91
CA SER A 175 1.88 -12.07 -5.82
C SER A 175 1.93 -11.53 -7.24
N THR A 176 2.97 -11.87 -7.98
CA THR A 176 3.11 -11.57 -9.40
C THR A 176 3.08 -12.83 -10.28
N GLY A 177 2.78 -13.99 -9.68
CA GLY A 177 2.75 -15.29 -10.35
C GLY A 177 1.36 -15.91 -10.53
N GLU A 178 0.29 -15.19 -10.19
CA GLU A 178 -1.08 -15.72 -10.25
C GLU A 178 -1.82 -15.25 -11.50
N ALA A 179 -2.51 -16.19 -12.17
CA ALA A 179 -3.29 -15.91 -13.38
C ALA A 179 -4.71 -15.41 -13.08
N CYS A 180 -5.29 -15.81 -11.93
CA CYS A 180 -6.59 -15.33 -11.47
C CYS A 180 -6.44 -14.00 -10.73
N CYS A 181 -6.01 -12.97 -11.45
CA CYS A 181 -5.63 -11.67 -10.91
C CYS A 181 -6.78 -11.03 -10.11
N GLU A 182 -6.53 -10.74 -8.82
CA GLU A 182 -7.49 -10.11 -7.91
C GLU A 182 -6.81 -8.97 -7.13
N GLU A 183 -7.56 -7.88 -6.94
CA GLU A 183 -7.25 -6.86 -5.94
C GLU A 183 -8.40 -6.85 -4.95
N ARG A 184 -8.15 -7.35 -3.74
CA ARG A 184 -9.15 -7.50 -2.69
C ARG A 184 -8.66 -6.89 -1.39
N LEU A 185 -9.45 -5.99 -0.82
CA LEU A 185 -9.22 -5.42 0.50
C LEU A 185 -10.48 -5.57 1.35
N GLU A 186 -10.39 -6.36 2.40
CA GLU A 186 -11.45 -6.56 3.38
C GLU A 186 -11.08 -5.91 4.70
N VAL A 187 -11.96 -5.06 5.21
CA VAL A 187 -11.83 -4.38 6.50
C VAL A 187 -13.00 -4.79 7.39
N ILE A 188 -12.73 -5.43 8.52
CA ILE A 188 -13.72 -5.86 9.50
C ILE A 188 -13.62 -4.96 10.72
N GLY A 189 -14.72 -4.28 11.04
CA GLY A 189 -14.87 -3.48 12.24
C GLY A 189 -15.96 -4.00 13.16
N THR A 190 -16.14 -3.32 14.32
CA THR A 190 -17.15 -3.72 15.31
C THR A 190 -18.59 -3.43 14.87
N LYS A 191 -18.79 -2.59 13.84
CA LYS A 191 -20.12 -2.17 13.34
C LYS A 191 -20.35 -2.51 11.88
N GLY A 192 -19.43 -3.23 11.24
CA GLY A 192 -19.59 -3.57 9.84
C GLY A 192 -18.32 -4.09 9.16
N ARG A 193 -18.48 -4.34 7.88
CA ARG A 193 -17.44 -4.78 6.97
C ARG A 193 -17.42 -3.88 5.73
N ALA A 194 -16.24 -3.45 5.31
CA ALA A 194 -16.01 -2.89 4.00
C ALA A 194 -15.20 -3.90 3.17
N LEU A 195 -15.73 -4.31 2.03
CA LEU A 195 -15.08 -5.24 1.10
C LEU A 195 -14.93 -4.55 -0.26
N LEU A 196 -13.69 -4.24 -0.60
CA LEU A 196 -13.32 -3.70 -1.90
C LEU A 196 -12.73 -4.82 -2.75
N ILE A 197 -13.37 -5.13 -3.88
CA ILE A 197 -12.86 -6.04 -4.90
C ILE A 197 -12.75 -5.25 -6.20
N ASP A 198 -11.55 -5.08 -6.71
CA ASP A 198 -11.23 -4.25 -7.86
C ASP A 198 -11.80 -2.82 -7.73
N ASN A 199 -12.93 -2.53 -8.36
CA ASN A 199 -13.58 -1.22 -8.31
C ASN A 199 -14.97 -1.26 -7.65
N THR A 200 -15.32 -2.36 -6.99
CA THR A 200 -16.60 -2.54 -6.30
C THR A 200 -16.39 -2.54 -4.80
N LEU A 201 -16.99 -1.59 -4.09
CA LEU A 201 -16.99 -1.52 -2.64
C LEU A 201 -18.34 -1.95 -2.08
N THR A 202 -18.38 -3.07 -1.36
CA THR A 202 -19.55 -3.54 -0.62
C THR A 202 -19.40 -3.16 0.85
N LEU A 203 -20.32 -2.37 1.38
CA LEU A 203 -20.39 -1.96 2.76
C LEU A 203 -21.54 -2.70 3.45
N THR A 204 -21.21 -3.61 4.37
CA THR A 204 -22.18 -4.29 5.24
C THR A 204 -22.15 -3.62 6.61
N LYS A 205 -23.28 -3.18 7.14
CA LYS A 205 -23.42 -2.59 8.49
C LYS A 205 -24.29 -3.43 9.38
N HIS A 206 -23.99 -3.42 10.66
CA HIS A 206 -24.75 -4.08 11.73
C HIS A 206 -24.56 -3.33 13.04
N GLN A 207 -25.30 -3.70 14.09
CA GLN A 207 -25.10 -3.19 15.46
C GLN A 207 -23.69 -3.53 15.96
N ASP A 208 -23.19 -2.78 16.97
CA ASP A 208 -21.85 -3.00 17.52
C ASP A 208 -21.75 -4.39 18.16
N VAL A 209 -20.92 -5.26 17.56
CA VAL A 209 -20.73 -6.64 18.02
C VAL A 209 -20.08 -6.73 19.39
N THR A 210 -19.39 -5.69 19.86
CA THR A 210 -18.70 -5.71 21.17
C THR A 210 -19.70 -5.85 22.31
N GLY A 211 -20.80 -5.12 22.23
CA GLY A 211 -21.93 -5.26 23.16
C GLY A 211 -22.64 -6.60 23.02
N TYR A 212 -22.94 -6.96 21.77
CA TYR A 212 -23.66 -8.20 21.45
C TYR A 212 -22.93 -9.46 21.92
N ILE A 213 -21.61 -9.56 21.71
CA ILE A 213 -20.80 -10.71 22.18
C ILE A 213 -20.80 -10.85 23.72
N ARG A 214 -20.90 -9.73 24.43
CA ARG A 214 -20.92 -9.71 25.92
C ARG A 214 -22.28 -9.97 26.50
N ASP A 215 -23.35 -9.81 25.73
CA ASP A 215 -24.70 -10.05 26.16
C ASP A 215 -24.99 -11.56 26.16
N ALA A 216 -25.02 -12.15 27.35
CA ALA A 216 -25.22 -13.58 27.52
C ALA A 216 -26.64 -14.08 27.10
N ALA A 217 -27.57 -13.19 26.80
CA ALA A 217 -28.90 -13.55 26.32
C ALA A 217 -28.91 -13.86 24.81
N ALA A 218 -27.92 -13.35 24.05
CA ALA A 218 -27.79 -13.58 22.61
C ALA A 218 -26.98 -14.85 22.34
N ASN A 219 -27.59 -15.86 21.71
CA ASN A 219 -26.92 -17.15 21.44
C ASN A 219 -26.27 -17.23 20.07
N SER A 220 -26.63 -16.38 19.10
CA SER A 220 -26.12 -16.42 17.74
C SER A 220 -26.26 -15.07 17.04
N ARG A 221 -25.72 -14.96 15.83
CA ARG A 221 -25.88 -13.76 14.97
C ARG A 221 -27.28 -13.68 14.32
N GLU A 222 -28.12 -14.67 14.47
CA GLU A 222 -29.41 -14.77 13.76
C GLU A 222 -30.36 -13.61 14.11
N ASP A 223 -30.17 -13.03 15.31
CA ASP A 223 -30.95 -11.89 15.78
C ASP A 223 -30.33 -10.53 15.35
N MET A 224 -29.25 -10.53 14.60
CA MET A 224 -28.62 -9.28 14.11
C MET A 224 -29.21 -8.86 12.78
N GLU A 225 -29.60 -7.60 12.70
CA GLU A 225 -29.96 -6.98 11.42
C GLU A 225 -28.72 -6.53 10.67
N PHE A 226 -28.70 -6.77 9.37
CA PHE A 226 -27.65 -6.36 8.45
C PHE A 226 -28.24 -5.48 7.36
N THR A 227 -27.52 -4.42 7.02
CA THR A 227 -27.77 -3.63 5.81
C THR A 227 -26.57 -3.73 4.90
N GLU A 228 -26.80 -3.74 3.58
CA GLU A 228 -25.73 -3.81 2.59
C GLU A 228 -25.91 -2.73 1.53
N GLU A 229 -24.83 -2.07 1.20
CA GLU A 229 -24.74 -1.06 0.15
C GLU A 229 -23.54 -1.39 -0.75
N THR A 230 -23.73 -1.30 -2.07
CA THR A 230 -22.68 -1.52 -3.05
C THR A 230 -22.42 -0.24 -3.83
N ILE A 231 -21.16 0.14 -3.96
CA ILE A 231 -20.70 1.34 -4.68
C ILE A 231 -19.73 0.88 -5.77
N GLU A 232 -20.05 1.20 -7.01
CA GLU A 232 -19.18 0.96 -8.16
C GLU A 232 -18.37 2.22 -8.49
N PHE A 233 -17.08 2.06 -8.77
CA PHE A 233 -16.21 3.15 -9.19
C PHE A 233 -15.81 2.98 -10.65
N GLU A 234 -15.69 4.09 -11.34
CA GLU A 234 -15.13 4.09 -12.70
C GLU A 234 -13.66 3.62 -12.70
N LYS A 235 -13.25 3.05 -13.84
CA LYS A 235 -11.89 2.51 -14.03
C LYS A 235 -10.88 3.64 -14.27
#